data_7109f36704e26130d83fd307dd07fd75
#
_entry.id   7109f36704e26130d83fd307dd07fd75
#
_cell.length_a   1.000
_cell.length_b   1.000
_cell.length_c   1.000
_cell.angle_alpha   90.00
_cell.angle_beta   90.00
_cell.angle_gamma   90.00
#
_symmetry.space_group_name_H-M   'P 1'
#
loop_
_entity.id
_entity.type
_entity.pdbx_description
1 polymer ?
#
loop_
_entity_poly.entity_id
_entity_poly.type
_entity_poly.pdbx_seq_one_letter_code
_entity_poly.pdbx_strand_id
1 'polypeptide(L)'
;MSSQPVNSSIIRGSRWLLSRMALADLIYDRKVSLCIIFSLIAVITPLLLLFGLKNGIVSQLRHTLIDDPRTREVRMLGNGSYDRNWLEQLAASPDVGFVIPLTRSLNTQADLVRDSQHFVSNVEVIPTASNDPLLVNARQPQNAQQVVLSASAAKQLQIEAGDSLKLVVTRKREGQRERIQHQLTVIGVIDGAKFSRPAAFVSLPLLVAMEDYRDGYQVALFHVGEGIAPRERTTFAKARLYASSIDSVSALAGWLQQQNIDTVTQQAQIESVRAIDQVLGLIFTVIAWISAAGGIASLVGAFMANIDRKRKDMAVLRLLGIRRHAVVWFILIQALVLTGSAWGVGLLLYFVASQLFNSVLGASLPETAFVCHLEALHMVIALLSVLAVALGVATVGALRALKIEPAESLREI
;
A
#
# COMPACT_ATOMS: atom_id res chain seq x y z
N MET A 1 -42.80 -31.85 47.60
CA MET A 1 -42.72 -30.38 47.36
C MET A 1 -42.10 -30.18 46.02
N SER A 2 -42.94 -29.92 45.02
CA SER A 2 -42.56 -29.79 43.61
C SER A 2 -42.04 -28.37 43.33
N SER A 3 -40.80 -28.25 42.92
CA SER A 3 -40.21 -26.98 42.43
C SER A 3 -40.74 -26.70 41.02
N GLN A 4 -41.64 -25.74 40.88
CA GLN A 4 -42.03 -25.22 39.56
C GLN A 4 -40.88 -24.47 38.89
N PRO A 5 -40.66 -24.66 37.58
CA PRO A 5 -39.65 -23.91 36.84
C PRO A 5 -40.10 -22.44 36.69
N VAL A 6 -39.27 -21.50 37.15
CA VAL A 6 -39.48 -20.05 37.00
C VAL A 6 -39.52 -19.69 35.52
N ASN A 7 -40.64 -19.17 35.10
CA ASN A 7 -41.05 -18.89 33.74
C ASN A 7 -40.05 -17.94 33.03
N SER A 8 -39.37 -18.38 31.96
CA SER A 8 -38.39 -17.62 31.17
C SER A 8 -38.96 -16.37 30.47
N SER A 9 -40.29 -16.31 30.33
CA SER A 9 -40.99 -15.17 29.74
C SER A 9 -40.97 -13.90 30.62
N ILE A 10 -40.95 -14.05 31.95
CA ILE A 10 -40.88 -12.91 32.89
C ILE A 10 -39.50 -12.23 32.83
N ILE A 11 -38.46 -13.02 32.57
CA ILE A 11 -37.08 -12.49 32.47
C ILE A 11 -36.87 -11.72 31.18
N ARG A 12 -37.49 -12.09 30.06
CA ARG A 12 -37.44 -11.36 28.79
C ARG A 12 -38.20 -10.01 28.85
N GLY A 13 -39.36 -10.00 29.46
CA GLY A 13 -40.13 -8.75 29.65
C GLY A 13 -39.40 -7.74 30.52
N SER A 14 -38.67 -8.18 31.55
CA SER A 14 -37.87 -7.33 32.43
C SER A 14 -36.69 -6.63 31.70
N ARG A 15 -36.00 -7.34 30.81
CA ARG A 15 -34.85 -6.77 30.07
C ARG A 15 -35.26 -5.69 29.04
N TRP A 16 -36.36 -5.91 28.32
CA TRP A 16 -36.90 -4.94 27.38
C TRP A 16 -37.40 -3.67 28.08
N LEU A 17 -38.04 -3.84 29.23
CA LEU A 17 -38.50 -2.70 30.05
C LEU A 17 -37.33 -1.89 30.59
N LEU A 18 -36.24 -2.55 31.04
CA LEU A 18 -35.01 -1.91 31.50
C LEU A 18 -34.31 -1.12 30.36
N SER A 19 -34.29 -1.66 29.12
CA SER A 19 -33.70 -0.94 28.00
C SER A 19 -34.52 0.32 27.62
N ARG A 20 -35.86 0.25 27.67
CA ARG A 20 -36.70 1.45 27.46
C ARG A 20 -36.52 2.47 28.57
N MET A 21 -36.42 2.04 29.83
CA MET A 21 -36.14 2.95 30.94
C MET A 21 -34.76 3.60 30.80
N ALA A 22 -33.74 2.85 30.40
CA ALA A 22 -32.40 3.38 30.17
C ALA A 22 -32.39 4.45 29.06
N LEU A 23 -33.12 4.22 27.97
CA LEU A 23 -33.25 5.19 26.88
C LEU A 23 -34.05 6.43 27.29
N ALA A 24 -35.17 6.24 27.99
CA ALA A 24 -35.98 7.37 28.48
C ALA A 24 -35.20 8.27 29.46
N ASP A 25 -34.37 7.65 30.29
CA ASP A 25 -33.51 8.33 31.24
C ASP A 25 -32.39 9.15 30.54
N LEU A 26 -31.79 8.61 29.47
CA LEU A 26 -30.84 9.37 28.65
C LEU A 26 -31.47 10.59 27.95
N ILE A 27 -32.72 10.47 27.53
CA ILE A 27 -33.47 11.57 26.92
C ILE A 27 -33.87 12.61 27.96
N TYR A 28 -34.23 12.19 29.16
CA TYR A 28 -34.54 13.09 30.28
C TYR A 28 -33.32 13.91 30.69
N ASP A 29 -32.15 13.25 30.83
CA ASP A 29 -30.88 13.88 31.18
C ASP A 29 -30.05 14.29 29.94
N ARG A 30 -30.74 14.81 28.90
CA ARG A 30 -30.13 15.15 27.59
C ARG A 30 -28.88 16.02 27.68
N LYS A 31 -28.81 16.97 28.63
CA LYS A 31 -27.64 17.85 28.80
C LYS A 31 -26.38 17.06 29.15
N VAL A 32 -26.50 16.10 30.06
CA VAL A 32 -25.36 15.29 30.50
C VAL A 32 -25.02 14.25 29.47
N SER A 33 -26.04 13.61 28.89
CA SER A 33 -25.84 12.64 27.78
C SER A 33 -25.10 13.27 26.60
N LEU A 34 -25.48 14.50 26.20
CA LEU A 34 -24.79 15.27 25.16
C LEU A 34 -23.34 15.62 25.57
N CYS A 35 -23.10 16.01 26.81
CA CYS A 35 -21.76 16.32 27.29
C CYS A 35 -20.84 15.08 27.20
N ILE A 36 -21.34 13.90 27.56
CA ILE A 36 -20.60 12.65 27.45
C ILE A 36 -20.36 12.30 25.97
N ILE A 37 -21.37 12.43 25.12
CA ILE A 37 -21.25 12.16 23.67
C ILE A 37 -20.21 13.09 23.05
N PHE A 38 -20.26 14.41 23.33
CA PHE A 38 -19.25 15.35 22.81
C PHE A 38 -17.85 15.08 23.33
N SER A 39 -17.70 14.68 24.61
CA SER A 39 -16.40 14.27 25.14
C SER A 39 -15.83 13.04 24.42
N LEU A 40 -16.66 12.05 24.10
CA LEU A 40 -16.24 10.89 23.32
C LEU A 40 -15.92 11.24 21.88
N ILE A 41 -16.73 12.08 21.21
CA ILE A 41 -16.48 12.55 19.85
C ILE A 41 -15.14 13.28 19.79
N ALA A 42 -14.83 14.12 20.77
CA ALA A 42 -13.58 14.88 20.84
C ALA A 42 -12.33 13.98 20.93
N VAL A 43 -12.48 12.74 21.38
CA VAL A 43 -11.40 11.72 21.39
C VAL A 43 -11.42 10.86 20.14
N ILE A 44 -12.59 10.33 19.75
CA ILE A 44 -12.73 9.36 18.68
C ILE A 44 -12.43 9.98 17.30
N THR A 45 -12.98 11.15 17.02
CA THR A 45 -12.87 11.77 15.69
C THR A 45 -11.43 12.12 15.31
N PRO A 46 -10.63 12.81 16.15
CA PRO A 46 -9.24 13.10 15.85
C PRO A 46 -8.38 11.84 15.71
N LEU A 47 -8.64 10.78 16.51
CA LEU A 47 -7.92 9.52 16.38
C LEU A 47 -8.23 8.81 15.05
N LEU A 48 -9.48 8.78 14.61
CA LEU A 48 -9.87 8.22 13.31
C LEU A 48 -9.25 9.02 12.16
N LEU A 49 -9.25 10.36 12.25
CA LEU A 49 -8.64 11.23 11.25
C LEU A 49 -7.13 11.00 11.15
N LEU A 50 -6.44 10.99 12.28
CA LEU A 50 -4.99 10.80 12.31
C LEU A 50 -4.59 9.42 11.79
N PHE A 51 -5.35 8.38 12.16
CA PHE A 51 -5.13 7.03 11.66
C PHE A 51 -5.43 6.92 10.16
N GLY A 52 -6.53 7.52 9.68
CA GLY A 52 -6.87 7.57 8.27
C GLY A 52 -5.84 8.32 7.44
N LEU A 53 -5.31 9.43 7.95
CA LEU A 53 -4.25 10.21 7.31
C LEU A 53 -2.93 9.42 7.26
N LYS A 54 -2.52 8.83 8.39
CA LYS A 54 -1.33 7.96 8.43
C LYS A 54 -1.44 6.85 7.39
N ASN A 55 -2.55 6.12 7.42
CA ASN A 55 -2.74 4.96 6.55
C ASN A 55 -2.83 5.36 5.07
N GLY A 56 -3.51 6.48 4.77
CA GLY A 56 -3.62 7.01 3.42
C GLY A 56 -2.27 7.44 2.84
N ILE A 57 -1.48 8.23 3.59
CA ILE A 57 -0.15 8.69 3.15
C ILE A 57 0.80 7.50 2.94
N VAL A 58 0.88 6.59 3.91
CA VAL A 58 1.78 5.43 3.82
C VAL A 58 1.37 4.50 2.68
N SER A 59 0.07 4.25 2.53
CA SER A 59 -0.46 3.44 1.43
C SER A 59 -0.13 4.08 0.07
N GLN A 60 -0.33 5.38 -0.07
CA GLN A 60 -0.02 6.12 -1.30
C GLN A 60 1.48 6.04 -1.65
N LEU A 61 2.35 6.29 -0.67
CA LEU A 61 3.80 6.18 -0.87
C LEU A 61 4.21 4.74 -1.25
N ARG A 62 3.61 3.74 -0.62
CA ARG A 62 3.84 2.33 -0.98
C ARG A 62 3.35 2.01 -2.39
N HIS A 63 2.15 2.45 -2.77
CA HIS A 63 1.63 2.25 -4.13
C HIS A 63 2.54 2.88 -5.18
N THR A 64 2.99 4.11 -4.96
CA THR A 64 3.95 4.77 -5.87
C THR A 64 5.25 3.97 -6.03
N LEU A 65 5.74 3.35 -4.96
CA LEU A 65 6.93 2.50 -5.01
C LEU A 65 6.65 1.13 -5.67
N ILE A 66 5.47 0.55 -5.45
CA ILE A 66 5.10 -0.76 -6.02
C ILE A 66 4.82 -0.64 -7.51
N ASP A 67 4.17 0.45 -7.93
CA ASP A 67 3.77 0.67 -9.31
C ASP A 67 4.94 1.10 -10.21
N ASP A 68 6.00 1.68 -9.64
CA ASP A 68 7.22 1.97 -10.40
C ASP A 68 8.14 0.73 -10.48
N PRO A 69 8.25 0.08 -11.65
CA PRO A 69 9.13 -1.09 -11.81
C PRO A 69 10.59 -0.81 -11.43
N ARG A 70 11.05 0.45 -11.52
CA ARG A 70 12.43 0.85 -11.18
C ARG A 70 12.78 0.65 -9.73
N THR A 71 11.81 0.66 -8.82
CA THR A 71 12.06 0.43 -7.39
C THR A 71 12.54 -0.98 -7.10
N ARG A 72 12.17 -1.95 -7.97
CA ARG A 72 12.61 -3.34 -7.89
C ARG A 72 13.84 -3.64 -8.74
N GLU A 73 14.34 -2.66 -9.50
CA GLU A 73 15.53 -2.81 -10.34
C GLU A 73 16.79 -2.88 -9.48
N VAL A 74 17.60 -3.92 -9.70
CA VAL A 74 18.95 -4.04 -9.14
C VAL A 74 19.93 -3.96 -10.30
N ARG A 75 20.54 -2.80 -10.48
CA ARG A 75 21.42 -2.50 -11.61
C ARG A 75 22.87 -2.79 -11.26
N MET A 76 23.48 -3.72 -11.98
CA MET A 76 24.91 -4.04 -11.87
C MET A 76 25.74 -2.90 -12.47
N LEU A 77 26.76 -2.41 -11.73
CA LEU A 77 27.62 -1.29 -12.17
C LEU A 77 28.75 -1.74 -13.07
N GLY A 78 29.47 -2.78 -12.67
CA GLY A 78 30.63 -3.31 -13.40
C GLY A 78 30.25 -4.16 -14.60
N ASN A 79 31.18 -4.34 -15.54
CA ASN A 79 31.13 -5.41 -16.53
C ASN A 79 31.92 -6.60 -16.00
N GLY A 80 31.31 -7.77 -16.01
CA GLY A 80 31.92 -9.02 -15.62
C GLY A 80 31.93 -10.02 -16.78
N SER A 81 32.11 -11.28 -16.45
CA SER A 81 31.98 -12.42 -17.35
C SER A 81 31.08 -13.44 -16.69
N TYR A 82 29.78 -13.31 -16.91
CA TYR A 82 28.75 -14.12 -16.29
C TYR A 82 28.34 -15.22 -17.26
N ASP A 83 28.50 -16.47 -16.85
CA ASP A 83 28.13 -17.63 -17.65
C ASP A 83 26.63 -17.95 -17.54
N ARG A 84 26.20 -18.89 -18.35
CA ARG A 84 24.79 -19.32 -18.37
C ARG A 84 24.37 -19.96 -17.04
N ASN A 85 25.27 -20.73 -16.40
CA ASN A 85 24.98 -21.41 -15.14
C ASN A 85 24.72 -20.41 -14.02
N TRP A 86 25.55 -19.34 -13.94
CA TRP A 86 25.33 -18.26 -13.00
C TRP A 86 23.99 -17.56 -13.20
N LEU A 87 23.60 -17.30 -14.46
CA LEU A 87 22.30 -16.67 -14.78
C LEU A 87 21.12 -17.58 -14.42
N GLU A 88 21.24 -18.90 -14.62
CA GLU A 88 20.21 -19.88 -14.24
C GLU A 88 20.09 -20.00 -12.72
N GLN A 89 21.19 -20.00 -11.98
CA GLN A 89 21.18 -19.95 -10.51
C GLN A 89 20.51 -18.69 -9.98
N LEU A 90 20.83 -17.55 -10.60
CA LEU A 90 20.22 -16.28 -10.26
C LEU A 90 18.70 -16.27 -10.55
N ALA A 91 18.29 -16.82 -11.69
CA ALA A 91 16.88 -16.94 -12.07
C ALA A 91 16.09 -17.89 -11.14
N ALA A 92 16.74 -18.88 -10.55
CA ALA A 92 16.14 -19.81 -9.60
C ALA A 92 16.00 -19.24 -8.19
N SER A 93 16.60 -18.08 -7.88
CA SER A 93 16.48 -17.44 -6.57
C SER A 93 15.07 -16.92 -6.32
N PRO A 94 14.47 -17.14 -5.15
CA PRO A 94 13.14 -16.64 -4.81
C PRO A 94 13.08 -15.10 -4.72
N ASP A 95 14.22 -14.46 -4.53
CA ASP A 95 14.34 -12.99 -4.47
C ASP A 95 14.33 -12.33 -5.85
N VAL A 96 14.47 -13.11 -6.94
CA VAL A 96 14.52 -12.63 -8.31
C VAL A 96 13.14 -12.80 -8.98
N GLY A 97 12.56 -11.68 -9.40
CA GLY A 97 11.31 -11.67 -10.17
C GLY A 97 11.54 -11.72 -11.69
N PHE A 98 12.66 -11.13 -12.14
CA PHE A 98 13.04 -11.12 -13.55
C PHE A 98 14.56 -11.01 -13.71
N VAL A 99 15.13 -11.78 -14.64
CA VAL A 99 16.53 -11.68 -15.03
C VAL A 99 16.68 -11.94 -16.51
N ILE A 100 17.49 -11.10 -17.16
CA ILE A 100 17.89 -11.30 -18.55
C ILE A 100 19.33 -10.85 -18.73
N PRO A 101 20.17 -11.62 -19.46
CA PRO A 101 21.55 -11.22 -19.73
C PRO A 101 21.62 -9.95 -20.58
N LEU A 102 22.64 -9.13 -20.32
CA LEU A 102 22.96 -7.92 -21.05
C LEU A 102 24.32 -8.05 -21.73
N THR A 103 24.40 -7.51 -22.93
CA THR A 103 25.66 -7.26 -23.63
C THR A 103 26.37 -6.03 -23.06
N ARG A 104 27.55 -5.68 -23.59
CA ARG A 104 28.29 -4.47 -23.18
C ARG A 104 27.48 -3.19 -23.47
N SER A 105 27.46 -2.24 -22.55
CA SER A 105 26.62 -1.04 -22.62
C SER A 105 26.85 -0.19 -23.90
N LEU A 106 28.06 -0.15 -24.42
CA LEU A 106 28.39 0.56 -25.65
C LEU A 106 27.71 0.00 -26.90
N ASN A 107 27.24 -1.25 -26.84
CA ASN A 107 26.64 -1.98 -27.94
C ASN A 107 25.10 -2.01 -27.90
N THR A 108 24.50 -1.35 -26.93
CA THR A 108 23.06 -1.32 -26.74
C THR A 108 22.36 -0.11 -27.36
N GLN A 109 22.98 0.59 -28.30
CA GLN A 109 22.37 1.72 -29.00
C GLN A 109 22.20 1.43 -30.49
N ALA A 110 21.14 1.96 -31.09
CA ALA A 110 20.90 1.87 -32.52
C ALA A 110 20.09 3.06 -33.00
N ASP A 111 20.08 3.31 -34.30
CA ASP A 111 19.17 4.30 -34.87
C ASP A 111 17.89 3.59 -35.32
N LEU A 112 16.74 4.18 -34.99
CA LEU A 112 15.43 3.73 -35.46
C LEU A 112 14.96 4.66 -36.56
N VAL A 113 14.59 4.10 -37.71
CA VAL A 113 14.20 4.87 -38.90
C VAL A 113 12.88 4.33 -39.44
N ARG A 114 11.88 5.19 -39.51
CA ARG A 114 10.64 4.92 -40.23
C ARG A 114 10.79 5.35 -41.71
N ASP A 115 11.19 6.60 -41.89
CA ASP A 115 11.43 7.22 -43.19
C ASP A 115 12.51 8.31 -43.07
N SER A 116 12.72 9.10 -44.13
CA SER A 116 13.75 10.16 -44.17
C SER A 116 13.48 11.32 -43.21
N GLN A 117 12.26 11.53 -42.76
CA GLN A 117 11.87 12.61 -41.85
C GLN A 117 11.65 12.14 -40.41
N HIS A 118 11.28 10.88 -40.24
CA HIS A 118 10.97 10.28 -38.95
C HIS A 118 12.04 9.25 -38.56
N PHE A 119 13.03 9.72 -37.80
CA PHE A 119 14.09 8.86 -37.26
C PHE A 119 14.50 9.33 -35.86
N VAL A 120 15.02 8.41 -35.07
CA VAL A 120 15.58 8.67 -33.74
C VAL A 120 16.93 8.00 -33.65
N SER A 121 17.97 8.81 -33.40
CA SER A 121 19.35 8.34 -33.32
C SER A 121 19.70 7.93 -31.87
N ASN A 122 20.61 6.98 -31.72
CA ASN A 122 21.14 6.52 -30.43
C ASN A 122 20.06 6.04 -29.46
N VAL A 123 19.02 5.38 -29.96
CA VAL A 123 17.98 4.77 -29.14
C VAL A 123 18.57 3.62 -28.32
N GLU A 124 18.25 3.58 -27.04
CA GLU A 124 18.66 2.49 -26.17
C GLU A 124 17.91 1.20 -26.56
N VAL A 125 18.64 0.13 -26.88
CA VAL A 125 18.08 -1.17 -27.23
C VAL A 125 18.19 -2.09 -26.00
N ILE A 126 17.06 -2.47 -25.46
CA ILE A 126 16.95 -3.19 -24.18
C ILE A 126 16.42 -4.61 -24.44
N PRO A 127 17.12 -5.67 -24.01
CA PRO A 127 16.60 -7.01 -24.14
C PRO A 127 15.44 -7.23 -23.18
N THR A 128 14.44 -7.97 -23.63
CA THR A 128 13.26 -8.31 -22.85
C THR A 128 12.89 -9.78 -23.06
N ALA A 129 12.18 -10.33 -22.07
CA ALA A 129 11.66 -11.69 -22.05
C ALA A 129 10.33 -11.76 -21.28
N SER A 130 9.82 -12.96 -21.10
CA SER A 130 8.61 -13.21 -20.30
C SER A 130 8.76 -12.67 -18.88
N ASN A 131 7.67 -12.10 -18.35
CA ASN A 131 7.60 -11.51 -17.02
C ASN A 131 8.45 -10.23 -16.82
N ASP A 132 8.82 -9.51 -17.89
CA ASP A 132 9.48 -8.23 -17.76
C ASP A 132 8.54 -7.20 -17.07
N PRO A 133 8.92 -6.63 -15.91
CA PRO A 133 8.09 -5.68 -15.18
C PRO A 133 7.75 -4.41 -15.96
N LEU A 134 8.55 -4.03 -16.96
CA LEU A 134 8.25 -2.88 -17.82
C LEU A 134 7.15 -3.21 -18.86
N LEU A 135 6.94 -4.49 -19.17
CA LEU A 135 6.05 -4.96 -20.25
C LEU A 135 4.76 -5.60 -19.73
N VAL A 136 4.35 -5.37 -18.48
CA VAL A 136 3.19 -6.04 -17.84
C VAL A 136 1.90 -5.97 -18.68
N ASN A 137 1.70 -4.92 -19.48
CA ASN A 137 0.51 -4.73 -20.31
C ASN A 137 0.83 -4.73 -21.83
N ALA A 138 2.04 -5.06 -22.25
CA ALA A 138 2.46 -5.06 -23.64
C ALA A 138 2.77 -6.50 -24.13
N ARG A 139 2.54 -6.75 -25.43
CA ARG A 139 2.97 -8.00 -26.04
C ARG A 139 4.49 -8.07 -26.02
N GLN A 140 5.03 -9.24 -25.75
CA GLN A 140 6.49 -9.44 -25.69
C GLN A 140 7.03 -9.85 -27.05
N PRO A 141 8.22 -9.34 -27.49
CA PRO A 141 8.89 -9.76 -28.69
C PRO A 141 9.24 -11.26 -28.63
N GLN A 142 8.68 -12.04 -29.53
CA GLN A 142 8.89 -13.50 -29.62
C GLN A 142 10.08 -13.85 -30.51
N ASN A 143 10.46 -12.95 -31.41
CA ASN A 143 11.52 -13.17 -32.40
C ASN A 143 12.33 -11.87 -32.61
N ALA A 144 13.38 -11.99 -33.44
CA ALA A 144 14.28 -10.86 -33.71
C ALA A 144 13.68 -9.79 -34.65
N GLN A 145 12.48 -9.97 -35.16
CA GLN A 145 11.78 -9.04 -36.07
C GLN A 145 10.71 -8.21 -35.34
N GLN A 146 10.51 -8.45 -34.05
CA GLN A 146 9.52 -7.74 -33.25
C GLN A 146 10.17 -6.80 -32.24
N VAL A 147 9.52 -5.64 -32.04
CA VAL A 147 9.98 -4.63 -31.12
C VAL A 147 8.80 -4.01 -30.36
N VAL A 148 9.03 -3.67 -29.09
CA VAL A 148 8.15 -2.81 -28.32
C VAL A 148 8.89 -1.49 -28.11
N LEU A 149 8.23 -0.37 -28.40
CA LEU A 149 8.82 0.96 -28.27
C LEU A 149 8.42 1.63 -26.95
N SER A 150 9.28 2.51 -26.45
CA SER A 150 8.85 3.48 -25.42
C SER A 150 7.93 4.52 -26.06
N ALA A 151 7.01 5.11 -25.27
CA ALA A 151 6.13 6.19 -25.74
C ALA A 151 6.90 7.35 -26.36
N SER A 152 8.07 7.68 -25.80
CA SER A 152 8.95 8.74 -26.32
C SER A 152 9.48 8.42 -27.71
N ALA A 153 9.94 7.17 -27.95
CA ALA A 153 10.41 6.74 -29.26
C ALA A 153 9.26 6.66 -30.28
N ALA A 154 8.12 6.10 -29.88
CA ALA A 154 6.95 5.99 -30.76
C ALA A 154 6.41 7.35 -31.18
N LYS A 155 6.36 8.33 -30.26
CA LYS A 155 5.93 9.70 -30.57
C LYS A 155 6.88 10.43 -31.53
N GLN A 156 8.21 10.26 -31.37
CA GLN A 156 9.19 10.89 -32.26
C GLN A 156 9.17 10.26 -33.68
N LEU A 157 8.92 8.96 -33.77
CA LEU A 157 8.78 8.24 -35.03
C LEU A 157 7.38 8.39 -35.65
N GLN A 158 6.40 8.90 -34.91
CA GLN A 158 4.99 8.95 -35.30
C GLN A 158 4.48 7.57 -35.72
N ILE A 159 4.75 6.52 -34.90
CA ILE A 159 4.51 5.13 -35.21
C ILE A 159 3.61 4.50 -34.14
N GLU A 160 2.76 3.59 -34.57
CA GLU A 160 1.84 2.85 -33.70
C GLU A 160 2.11 1.34 -33.73
N ALA A 161 1.42 0.59 -32.87
CA ALA A 161 1.51 -0.87 -32.89
C ALA A 161 0.94 -1.42 -34.21
N GLY A 162 1.68 -2.30 -34.87
CA GLY A 162 1.40 -2.84 -36.20
C GLY A 162 2.29 -2.27 -37.31
N ASP A 163 2.88 -1.10 -37.09
CA ASP A 163 3.76 -0.46 -38.08
C ASP A 163 5.13 -1.13 -38.16
N SER A 164 5.84 -0.87 -39.27
CA SER A 164 7.19 -1.36 -39.50
C SER A 164 8.21 -0.22 -39.44
N LEU A 165 9.38 -0.51 -38.90
CA LEU A 165 10.52 0.40 -38.87
C LEU A 165 11.82 -0.33 -39.17
N LYS A 166 12.89 0.40 -39.42
CA LYS A 166 14.22 -0.14 -39.63
C LYS A 166 15.11 0.18 -38.43
N LEU A 167 15.74 -0.86 -37.89
CA LEU A 167 16.84 -0.75 -36.95
C LEU A 167 18.13 -0.59 -37.74
N VAL A 168 18.88 0.46 -37.51
CA VAL A 168 20.15 0.72 -38.18
C VAL A 168 21.29 0.57 -37.19
N VAL A 169 22.19 -0.38 -37.46
CA VAL A 169 23.37 -0.62 -36.64
C VAL A 169 24.60 -0.25 -37.45
N THR A 170 25.48 0.58 -36.87
CA THR A 170 26.71 1.01 -37.51
C THR A 170 27.92 0.34 -36.86
N ARG A 171 28.86 -0.12 -37.67
CA ARG A 171 30.19 -0.53 -37.23
C ARG A 171 31.30 0.21 -37.98
N LYS A 172 32.48 0.25 -37.43
CA LYS A 172 33.70 0.75 -38.11
C LYS A 172 34.61 -0.44 -38.35
N ARG A 173 34.92 -0.71 -39.61
CA ARG A 173 35.84 -1.77 -40.05
C ARG A 173 36.86 -1.20 -41.01
N GLU A 174 38.15 -1.41 -40.76
CA GLU A 174 39.25 -0.97 -41.62
C GLU A 174 39.22 0.55 -41.98
N GLY A 175 38.70 1.36 -41.04
CA GLY A 175 38.54 2.81 -41.23
C GLY A 175 37.25 3.23 -41.91
N GLN A 176 36.51 2.31 -42.52
CA GLN A 176 35.23 2.60 -43.19
C GLN A 176 34.04 2.36 -42.23
N ARG A 177 32.97 3.14 -42.41
CA ARG A 177 31.70 2.99 -41.70
C ARG A 177 30.78 2.10 -42.52
N GLU A 178 30.47 0.93 -41.98
CA GLU A 178 29.49 0.00 -42.52
C GLU A 178 28.17 0.14 -41.74
N ARG A 179 27.05 0.04 -42.44
CA ARG A 179 25.71 0.11 -41.82
C ARG A 179 24.88 -1.07 -42.32
N ILE A 180 24.18 -1.71 -41.39
CA ILE A 180 23.13 -2.67 -41.69
C ILE A 180 21.76 -2.09 -41.33
N GLN A 181 20.74 -2.56 -42.05
CA GLN A 181 19.34 -2.25 -41.75
C GLN A 181 18.62 -3.55 -41.48
N HIS A 182 17.94 -3.63 -40.33
CA HIS A 182 17.11 -4.77 -39.97
C HIS A 182 15.68 -4.32 -39.82
N GLN A 183 14.72 -4.99 -40.50
CA GLN A 183 13.31 -4.61 -40.42
C GLN A 183 12.68 -5.13 -39.14
N LEU A 184 11.96 -4.27 -38.44
CA LEU A 184 11.25 -4.58 -37.22
C LEU A 184 9.77 -4.22 -37.35
N THR A 185 8.91 -5.03 -36.76
CA THR A 185 7.48 -4.75 -36.61
C THR A 185 7.21 -4.32 -35.17
N VAL A 186 6.55 -3.21 -34.99
CA VAL A 186 6.15 -2.71 -33.66
C VAL A 186 4.95 -3.48 -33.17
N ILE A 187 5.10 -4.22 -32.09
CA ILE A 187 4.02 -5.05 -31.52
C ILE A 187 3.33 -4.38 -30.31
N GLY A 188 3.87 -3.26 -29.83
CA GLY A 188 3.32 -2.50 -28.72
C GLY A 188 4.13 -1.27 -28.38
N VAL A 189 3.54 -0.40 -27.55
CA VAL A 189 4.19 0.81 -27.03
C VAL A 189 4.02 0.78 -25.51
N ILE A 190 5.11 1.05 -24.78
CA ILE A 190 5.13 1.12 -23.32
C ILE A 190 4.74 2.54 -22.90
N ASP A 191 3.94 2.62 -21.84
CA ASP A 191 3.56 3.90 -21.22
C ASP A 191 4.79 4.73 -20.81
N GLY A 192 4.74 6.04 -21.09
CA GLY A 192 5.80 6.99 -20.75
C GLY A 192 6.06 7.12 -19.25
N ALA A 193 5.08 6.83 -18.40
CA ALA A 193 5.23 6.79 -16.96
C ALA A 193 6.21 5.69 -16.51
N LYS A 194 6.22 4.53 -17.20
CA LYS A 194 7.11 3.41 -16.88
C LYS A 194 8.51 3.60 -17.44
N PHE A 195 8.64 4.21 -18.64
CA PHE A 195 9.92 4.45 -19.29
C PHE A 195 9.88 5.72 -20.13
N SER A 196 10.59 6.76 -19.68
CA SER A 196 10.49 8.12 -20.25
C SER A 196 11.46 8.40 -21.40
N ARG A 197 12.59 7.67 -21.50
CA ARG A 197 13.61 7.86 -22.54
C ARG A 197 13.24 7.11 -23.83
N PRO A 198 13.76 7.54 -25.01
CA PRO A 198 13.61 6.75 -26.24
C PRO A 198 14.30 5.40 -26.10
N ALA A 199 13.55 4.32 -26.22
CA ALA A 199 14.06 2.96 -26.13
C ALA A 199 13.28 1.99 -27.03
N ALA A 200 13.97 0.91 -27.42
CA ALA A 200 13.44 -0.22 -28.16
C ALA A 200 13.66 -1.51 -27.36
N PHE A 201 12.58 -2.19 -26.98
CA PHE A 201 12.63 -3.45 -26.27
C PHE A 201 12.56 -4.59 -27.27
N VAL A 202 13.60 -5.43 -27.27
CA VAL A 202 13.82 -6.45 -28.29
C VAL A 202 14.12 -7.81 -27.66
N SER A 203 14.09 -8.86 -28.46
CA SER A 203 14.54 -10.19 -28.02
C SER A 203 16.07 -10.20 -27.79
N LEU A 204 16.53 -10.99 -26.84
CA LEU A 204 17.96 -11.15 -26.55
C LEU A 204 18.80 -11.57 -27.78
N PRO A 205 18.34 -12.49 -28.68
CA PRO A 205 19.08 -12.83 -29.88
C PRO A 205 19.39 -11.64 -30.81
N LEU A 206 18.47 -10.67 -30.94
CA LEU A 206 18.70 -9.47 -31.73
C LEU A 206 19.79 -8.58 -31.09
N LEU A 207 19.76 -8.39 -29.77
CA LEU A 207 20.79 -7.63 -29.07
C LEU A 207 22.18 -8.26 -29.20
N VAL A 208 22.27 -9.59 -29.06
CA VAL A 208 23.53 -10.34 -29.27
C VAL A 208 24.02 -10.17 -30.69
N ALA A 209 23.15 -10.31 -31.70
CA ALA A 209 23.48 -10.09 -33.10
C ALA A 209 24.01 -8.67 -33.39
N MET A 210 23.48 -7.64 -32.73
CA MET A 210 23.97 -6.26 -32.83
C MET A 210 25.37 -6.13 -32.28
N GLU A 211 25.68 -6.74 -31.14
CA GLU A 211 27.02 -6.72 -30.54
C GLU A 211 28.03 -7.50 -31.43
N ASP A 212 27.68 -8.69 -31.88
CA ASP A 212 28.53 -9.52 -32.73
C ASP A 212 28.84 -8.81 -34.06
N TYR A 213 27.86 -8.12 -34.64
CA TYR A 213 28.09 -7.32 -35.84
C TYR A 213 29.11 -6.20 -35.58
N ARG A 214 29.01 -5.47 -34.47
CA ARG A 214 29.94 -4.40 -34.12
C ARG A 214 31.35 -4.91 -33.80
N ASP A 215 31.43 -6.12 -33.23
CA ASP A 215 32.72 -6.78 -32.96
C ASP A 215 33.34 -7.40 -34.22
N GLY A 216 32.71 -7.27 -35.39
CA GLY A 216 33.25 -7.71 -36.69
C GLY A 216 32.95 -9.15 -37.04
N TYR A 217 32.08 -9.84 -36.30
CA TYR A 217 31.68 -11.23 -36.63
C TYR A 217 30.69 -11.25 -37.79
N GLN A 218 30.66 -12.41 -38.45
CA GLN A 218 29.58 -12.78 -39.41
C GLN A 218 28.27 -12.95 -38.64
N VAL A 219 27.20 -12.35 -39.11
CA VAL A 219 25.88 -12.42 -38.45
C VAL A 219 24.81 -12.84 -39.45
N ALA A 220 24.37 -14.06 -39.33
CA ALA A 220 23.36 -14.62 -40.22
C ALA A 220 22.03 -13.85 -40.18
N LEU A 221 21.63 -13.36 -39.00
CA LEU A 221 20.40 -12.56 -38.78
C LEU A 221 20.37 -11.30 -39.64
N PHE A 222 21.53 -10.71 -39.95
CA PHE A 222 21.68 -9.50 -40.75
C PHE A 222 22.12 -9.78 -42.18
N HIS A 223 22.20 -11.03 -42.60
CA HIS A 223 22.72 -11.47 -43.89
C HIS A 223 24.14 -10.97 -44.18
N VAL A 224 24.96 -10.81 -43.12
CA VAL A 224 26.36 -10.41 -43.25
C VAL A 224 27.27 -11.61 -43.25
N GLY A 225 27.77 -11.97 -44.45
CA GLY A 225 28.69 -13.07 -44.67
C GLY A 225 30.17 -12.70 -44.52
N GLU A 226 30.50 -11.40 -44.42
CA GLU A 226 31.87 -10.92 -44.27
C GLU A 226 32.20 -10.68 -42.80
N GLY A 227 33.37 -11.12 -42.34
CA GLY A 227 33.84 -10.91 -40.97
C GLY A 227 34.48 -12.15 -40.39
N ILE A 228 34.71 -12.10 -39.07
CA ILE A 228 35.26 -13.20 -38.28
C ILE A 228 34.20 -14.31 -38.18
N ALA A 229 34.59 -15.56 -38.21
CA ALA A 229 33.67 -16.68 -38.05
C ALA A 229 32.81 -16.55 -36.79
N PRO A 230 31.51 -16.92 -36.85
CA PRO A 230 30.64 -16.85 -35.70
C PRO A 230 31.19 -17.64 -34.50
N ARG A 231 31.02 -17.14 -33.30
CA ARG A 231 31.36 -17.84 -32.06
C ARG A 231 30.11 -18.11 -31.24
N GLU A 232 30.12 -19.21 -30.54
CA GLU A 232 29.10 -19.43 -29.51
C GLU A 232 29.35 -18.51 -28.32
N ARG A 233 28.31 -17.75 -27.90
CA ARG A 233 28.42 -16.89 -26.77
C ARG A 233 28.15 -17.66 -25.48
N THR A 234 29.17 -17.79 -24.66
CA THR A 234 29.11 -18.50 -23.38
C THR A 234 28.97 -17.56 -22.19
N THR A 235 29.34 -16.28 -22.36
CA THR A 235 29.36 -15.30 -21.26
C THR A 235 28.72 -13.98 -21.67
N PHE A 236 28.18 -13.29 -20.67
CA PHE A 236 27.56 -11.98 -20.79
C PHE A 236 28.22 -10.98 -19.84
N ALA A 237 28.20 -9.69 -20.22
CA ALA A 237 28.85 -8.65 -19.45
C ALA A 237 28.11 -8.28 -18.17
N LYS A 238 26.78 -8.36 -18.20
CA LYS A 238 25.87 -8.01 -17.09
C LYS A 238 24.58 -8.82 -17.18
N ALA A 239 23.72 -8.62 -16.17
CA ALA A 239 22.32 -8.99 -16.23
C ALA A 239 21.44 -7.79 -15.88
N ARG A 240 20.26 -7.71 -16.49
CA ARG A 240 19.20 -6.80 -16.07
C ARG A 240 18.31 -7.57 -15.10
N LEU A 241 18.21 -7.03 -13.87
CA LEU A 241 17.65 -7.72 -12.73
C LEU A 241 16.51 -6.92 -12.12
N TYR A 242 15.44 -7.60 -11.78
CA TYR A 242 14.38 -7.07 -10.94
C TYR A 242 14.11 -8.03 -9.79
N ALA A 243 14.03 -7.50 -8.59
CA ALA A 243 13.64 -8.29 -7.43
C ALA A 243 12.17 -8.73 -7.53
N SER A 244 11.82 -9.83 -6.88
CA SER A 244 10.45 -10.35 -6.82
C SER A 244 9.49 -9.40 -6.10
N SER A 245 10.00 -8.71 -5.08
CA SER A 245 9.28 -7.71 -4.29
C SER A 245 10.21 -6.54 -3.92
N ILE A 246 9.63 -5.45 -3.42
CA ILE A 246 10.40 -4.30 -2.88
C ILE A 246 11.25 -4.74 -1.69
N ASP A 247 10.74 -5.67 -0.88
CA ASP A 247 11.43 -6.16 0.31
C ASP A 247 12.63 -7.06 -0.04
N SER A 248 12.61 -7.74 -1.20
CA SER A 248 13.68 -8.58 -1.69
C SER A 248 14.85 -7.79 -2.32
N VAL A 249 14.68 -6.48 -2.61
CA VAL A 249 15.74 -5.66 -3.25
C VAL A 249 17.03 -5.66 -2.43
N SER A 250 16.93 -5.46 -1.11
CA SER A 250 18.10 -5.41 -0.23
C SER A 250 18.79 -6.76 -0.09
N ALA A 251 18.01 -7.85 -0.02
CA ALA A 251 18.55 -9.21 0.05
C ALA A 251 19.31 -9.57 -1.24
N LEU A 252 18.71 -9.28 -2.39
CA LEU A 252 19.33 -9.52 -3.71
C LEU A 252 20.60 -8.67 -3.91
N ALA A 253 20.57 -7.38 -3.55
CA ALA A 253 21.74 -6.52 -3.63
C ALA A 253 22.86 -7.00 -2.70
N GLY A 254 22.55 -7.42 -1.47
CA GLY A 254 23.49 -7.99 -0.52
C GLY A 254 24.12 -9.30 -1.01
N TRP A 255 23.33 -10.18 -1.64
CA TRP A 255 23.82 -11.42 -2.24
C TRP A 255 24.81 -11.15 -3.39
N LEU A 256 24.50 -10.17 -4.25
CA LEU A 256 25.41 -9.75 -5.35
C LEU A 256 26.70 -9.13 -4.80
N GLN A 257 26.61 -8.31 -3.75
CA GLN A 257 27.76 -7.69 -3.10
C GLN A 257 28.69 -8.74 -2.47
N GLN A 258 28.17 -9.83 -1.90
CA GLN A 258 28.99 -10.96 -1.40
C GLN A 258 29.77 -11.64 -2.51
N GLN A 259 29.32 -11.55 -3.76
CA GLN A 259 30.03 -12.02 -4.96
C GLN A 259 30.94 -10.95 -5.59
N ASN A 260 31.21 -9.85 -4.88
CA ASN A 260 31.98 -8.69 -5.36
C ASN A 260 31.36 -8.02 -6.60
N ILE A 261 30.03 -8.02 -6.70
CA ILE A 261 29.29 -7.36 -7.76
C ILE A 261 28.65 -6.10 -7.18
N ASP A 262 29.17 -4.94 -7.56
CA ASP A 262 28.63 -3.64 -7.16
C ASP A 262 27.28 -3.39 -7.85
N THR A 263 26.30 -2.93 -7.08
CA THR A 263 24.97 -2.66 -7.57
C THR A 263 24.48 -1.28 -7.16
N VAL A 264 23.57 -0.74 -7.96
CA VAL A 264 22.78 0.46 -7.63
C VAL A 264 21.32 0.07 -7.57
N THR A 265 20.68 0.42 -6.48
CA THR A 265 19.26 0.19 -6.23
C THR A 265 18.60 1.49 -5.78
N GLN A 266 17.27 1.52 -5.76
CA GLN A 266 16.50 2.61 -5.14
C GLN A 266 16.24 2.35 -3.64
N GLN A 267 17.13 1.62 -2.97
CA GLN A 267 17.00 1.25 -1.56
C GLN A 267 16.82 2.47 -0.65
N ALA A 268 17.52 3.57 -0.91
CA ALA A 268 17.36 4.81 -0.13
C ALA A 268 15.92 5.37 -0.15
N GLN A 269 15.22 5.25 -1.27
CA GLN A 269 13.82 5.67 -1.36
C GLN A 269 12.89 4.73 -0.58
N ILE A 270 13.13 3.42 -0.67
CA ILE A 270 12.39 2.41 0.09
C ILE A 270 12.58 2.62 1.60
N GLU A 271 13.83 2.85 2.04
CA GLU A 271 14.15 3.12 3.44
C GLU A 271 13.54 4.42 3.94
N SER A 272 13.48 5.47 3.10
CA SER A 272 12.83 6.72 3.43
C SER A 272 11.33 6.52 3.69
N VAL A 273 10.63 5.74 2.87
CA VAL A 273 9.20 5.45 3.08
C VAL A 273 8.98 4.61 4.35
N ARG A 274 9.85 3.64 4.62
CA ARG A 274 9.82 2.86 5.87
C ARG A 274 10.05 3.76 7.09
N ALA A 275 11.02 4.68 7.03
CA ALA A 275 11.29 5.63 8.10
C ALA A 275 10.07 6.55 8.35
N ILE A 276 9.42 7.03 7.29
CA ILE A 276 8.18 7.82 7.40
C ILE A 276 7.08 7.01 8.07
N ASP A 277 6.85 5.76 7.68
CA ASP A 277 5.84 4.89 8.32
C ASP A 277 6.14 4.66 9.80
N GLN A 278 7.41 4.41 10.17
CA GLN A 278 7.83 4.23 11.56
C GLN A 278 7.60 5.51 12.39
N VAL A 279 8.01 6.67 11.88
CA VAL A 279 7.85 7.96 12.58
C VAL A 279 6.36 8.30 12.74
N LEU A 280 5.57 8.20 11.67
CA LEU A 280 4.13 8.43 11.74
C LEU A 280 3.45 7.42 12.66
N GLY A 281 3.90 6.16 12.65
CA GLY A 281 3.42 5.10 13.53
C GLY A 281 3.70 5.41 15.01
N LEU A 282 4.90 5.89 15.33
CA LEU A 282 5.26 6.29 16.69
C LEU A 282 4.43 7.49 17.16
N ILE A 283 4.33 8.53 16.34
CA ILE A 283 3.51 9.73 16.63
C ILE A 283 2.06 9.32 16.90
N PHE A 284 1.48 8.51 16.00
CA PHE A 284 0.12 8.00 16.17
C PHE A 284 -0.03 7.22 17.49
N THR A 285 0.91 6.32 17.78
CA THR A 285 0.86 5.48 18.99
C THR A 285 0.89 6.35 20.26
N VAL A 286 1.75 7.35 20.32
CA VAL A 286 1.84 8.27 21.48
C VAL A 286 0.52 9.05 21.63
N ILE A 287 0.00 9.63 20.56
CA ILE A 287 -1.26 10.39 20.59
C ILE A 287 -2.43 9.46 20.96
N ALA A 288 -2.46 8.24 20.43
CA ALA A 288 -3.51 7.25 20.73
C ALA A 288 -3.51 6.88 22.22
N TRP A 289 -2.35 6.66 22.82
CA TRP A 289 -2.24 6.37 24.26
C TRP A 289 -2.68 7.54 25.14
N ILE A 290 -2.25 8.76 24.82
CA ILE A 290 -2.65 9.96 25.56
C ILE A 290 -4.17 10.17 25.44
N SER A 291 -4.71 10.05 24.23
CA SER A 291 -6.14 10.22 23.97
C SER A 291 -6.98 9.11 24.63
N ALA A 292 -6.50 7.86 24.60
CA ALA A 292 -7.16 6.76 25.29
C ALA A 292 -7.18 6.97 26.81
N ALA A 293 -6.06 7.37 27.41
CA ALA A 293 -5.99 7.68 28.84
C ALA A 293 -6.93 8.83 29.22
N GLY A 294 -6.93 9.91 28.45
CA GLY A 294 -7.85 11.04 28.63
C GLY A 294 -9.31 10.66 28.45
N GLY A 295 -9.62 9.85 27.43
CA GLY A 295 -10.95 9.34 27.16
C GLY A 295 -11.48 8.42 28.27
N ILE A 296 -10.64 7.52 28.77
CA ILE A 296 -10.98 6.64 29.90
C ILE A 296 -11.24 7.49 31.17
N ALA A 297 -10.35 8.45 31.47
CA ALA A 297 -10.51 9.32 32.63
C ALA A 297 -11.81 10.15 32.54
N SER A 298 -12.10 10.70 31.35
CA SER A 298 -13.34 11.44 31.09
C SER A 298 -14.59 10.56 31.26
N LEU A 299 -14.58 9.35 30.71
CA LEU A 299 -15.67 8.38 30.89
C LEU A 299 -15.89 8.02 32.35
N VAL A 300 -14.81 7.69 33.07
CA VAL A 300 -14.88 7.36 34.50
C VAL A 300 -15.49 8.52 35.29
N GLY A 301 -15.00 9.74 35.05
CA GLY A 301 -15.53 10.94 35.71
C GLY A 301 -17.00 11.19 35.41
N ALA A 302 -17.39 11.08 34.12
CA ALA A 302 -18.77 11.29 33.69
C ALA A 302 -19.74 10.24 34.26
N PHE A 303 -19.34 8.96 34.26
CA PHE A 303 -20.16 7.89 34.84
C PHE A 303 -20.26 8.01 36.36
N MET A 304 -19.16 8.35 37.06
CA MET A 304 -19.22 8.60 38.52
C MET A 304 -20.17 9.74 38.86
N ALA A 305 -20.02 10.88 38.20
CA ALA A 305 -20.90 12.03 38.41
C ALA A 305 -22.39 11.70 38.15
N ASN A 306 -22.65 10.88 37.13
CA ASN A 306 -24.01 10.40 36.81
C ASN A 306 -24.54 9.44 37.88
N ILE A 307 -23.73 8.54 38.40
CA ILE A 307 -24.10 7.59 39.46
C ILE A 307 -24.38 8.35 40.74
N ASP A 308 -23.51 9.28 41.12
CA ASP A 308 -23.66 10.07 42.37
C ASP A 308 -24.96 10.90 42.32
N ARG A 309 -25.27 11.50 41.21
CA ARG A 309 -26.50 12.27 41.00
C ARG A 309 -27.78 11.40 41.11
N LYS A 310 -27.72 10.14 40.60
CA LYS A 310 -28.83 9.19 40.61
C LYS A 310 -28.84 8.25 41.80
N ARG A 311 -28.01 8.52 42.80
CA ARG A 311 -27.85 7.67 44.00
C ARG A 311 -29.19 7.47 44.72
N LYS A 312 -30.01 8.51 44.87
CA LYS A 312 -31.34 8.47 45.49
C LYS A 312 -32.32 7.64 44.68
N ASP A 313 -32.39 7.85 43.36
CA ASP A 313 -33.29 7.10 42.47
C ASP A 313 -32.94 5.58 42.44
N MET A 314 -31.66 5.26 42.43
CA MET A 314 -31.21 3.86 42.53
C MET A 314 -31.52 3.22 43.88
N ALA A 315 -31.48 3.99 44.98
CA ALA A 315 -31.88 3.51 46.31
C ALA A 315 -33.37 3.18 46.33
N VAL A 316 -34.23 4.03 45.78
CA VAL A 316 -35.70 3.80 45.67
C VAL A 316 -35.98 2.56 44.79
N LEU A 317 -35.33 2.41 43.66
CA LEU A 317 -35.48 1.25 42.80
C LEU A 317 -35.10 -0.08 43.51
N ARG A 318 -34.08 -0.04 44.40
CA ARG A 318 -33.68 -1.20 45.21
C ARG A 318 -34.68 -1.54 46.29
N LEU A 319 -35.31 -0.52 46.91
CA LEU A 319 -36.38 -0.71 47.86
C LEU A 319 -37.64 -1.34 47.24
N LEU A 320 -37.89 -1.01 45.95
CA LEU A 320 -38.97 -1.65 45.14
C LEU A 320 -38.66 -3.08 44.70
N GLY A 321 -37.53 -3.66 45.15
CA GLY A 321 -37.18 -5.07 44.90
C GLY A 321 -36.45 -5.36 43.59
N ILE A 322 -35.91 -4.36 42.92
CA ILE A 322 -35.13 -4.56 41.69
C ILE A 322 -33.80 -5.23 42.02
N ARG A 323 -33.51 -6.35 41.33
CA ARG A 323 -32.30 -7.17 41.52
C ARG A 323 -31.04 -6.40 41.15
N ARG A 324 -29.94 -6.64 41.89
CA ARG A 324 -28.63 -6.02 41.66
C ARG A 324 -28.15 -6.06 40.21
N HIS A 325 -28.38 -7.21 39.53
CA HIS A 325 -28.02 -7.37 38.11
C HIS A 325 -28.81 -6.45 37.17
N ALA A 326 -30.00 -6.02 37.49
CA ALA A 326 -30.79 -5.12 36.68
C ALA A 326 -30.21 -3.71 36.62
N VAL A 327 -29.64 -3.25 37.78
CA VAL A 327 -28.93 -1.96 37.85
C VAL A 327 -27.66 -1.98 36.98
N VAL A 328 -26.90 -3.09 37.02
CA VAL A 328 -25.70 -3.24 36.16
C VAL A 328 -26.10 -3.20 34.68
N TRP A 329 -27.12 -3.94 34.27
CA TRP A 329 -27.63 -3.95 32.90
C TRP A 329 -28.12 -2.57 32.44
N PHE A 330 -28.77 -1.83 33.32
CA PHE A 330 -29.23 -0.45 33.04
C PHE A 330 -28.04 0.48 32.71
N ILE A 331 -26.97 0.44 33.50
CA ILE A 331 -25.75 1.24 33.27
C ILE A 331 -25.01 0.79 31.99
N LEU A 332 -24.92 -0.52 31.74
CA LEU A 332 -24.27 -1.05 30.53
C LEU A 332 -25.01 -0.64 29.25
N ILE A 333 -26.35 -0.67 29.26
CA ILE A 333 -27.16 -0.22 28.10
C ILE A 333 -26.93 1.26 27.86
N GLN A 334 -26.91 2.10 28.89
CA GLN A 334 -26.62 3.51 28.76
C GLN A 334 -25.23 3.75 28.16
N ALA A 335 -24.21 3.04 28.62
CA ALA A 335 -22.86 3.12 28.09
C ALA A 335 -22.80 2.74 26.60
N LEU A 336 -23.48 1.65 26.20
CA LEU A 336 -23.54 1.22 24.82
C LEU A 336 -24.23 2.23 23.91
N VAL A 337 -25.35 2.81 24.36
CA VAL A 337 -26.11 3.79 23.57
C VAL A 337 -25.29 5.08 23.41
N LEU A 338 -24.72 5.59 24.51
CA LEU A 338 -23.88 6.82 24.46
C LEU A 338 -22.66 6.63 23.56
N THR A 339 -21.95 5.51 23.73
CA THR A 339 -20.76 5.20 22.95
C THR A 339 -21.12 4.95 21.46
N GLY A 340 -22.19 4.21 21.19
CA GLY A 340 -22.65 3.97 19.83
C GLY A 340 -23.08 5.26 19.12
N SER A 341 -23.78 6.15 19.83
CA SER A 341 -24.16 7.47 19.30
C SER A 341 -22.94 8.34 19.03
N ALA A 342 -21.98 8.37 19.98
CA ALA A 342 -20.73 9.11 19.80
C ALA A 342 -19.90 8.58 18.63
N TRP A 343 -19.83 7.24 18.48
CA TRP A 343 -19.19 6.60 17.33
C TRP A 343 -19.85 6.97 16.01
N GLY A 344 -21.18 6.89 15.91
CA GLY A 344 -21.91 7.25 14.70
C GLY A 344 -21.68 8.69 14.26
N VAL A 345 -21.77 9.65 15.20
CA VAL A 345 -21.48 11.06 14.93
C VAL A 345 -19.99 11.28 14.63
N GLY A 346 -19.09 10.63 15.39
CA GLY A 346 -17.65 10.70 15.16
C GLY A 346 -17.25 10.18 13.79
N LEU A 347 -17.86 9.09 13.34
CA LEU A 347 -17.65 8.53 12.01
C LEU A 347 -18.16 9.47 10.90
N LEU A 348 -19.34 10.10 11.10
CA LEU A 348 -19.86 11.09 10.16
C LEU A 348 -18.90 12.29 10.05
N LEU A 349 -18.42 12.81 11.17
CA LEU A 349 -17.42 13.89 11.17
C LEU A 349 -16.12 13.48 10.52
N TYR A 350 -15.68 12.22 10.73
CA TYR A 350 -14.53 11.67 10.03
C TYR A 350 -14.73 11.72 8.51
N PHE A 351 -15.88 11.25 7.99
CA PHE A 351 -16.12 11.27 6.54
C PHE A 351 -16.14 12.69 5.97
N VAL A 352 -16.78 13.65 6.65
CA VAL A 352 -16.78 15.06 6.22
C VAL A 352 -15.36 15.62 6.18
N ALA A 353 -14.57 15.40 7.25
CA ALA A 353 -13.21 15.87 7.31
C ALA A 353 -12.30 15.16 6.29
N SER A 354 -12.46 13.85 6.10
CA SER A 354 -11.73 13.07 5.08
C SER A 354 -11.99 13.61 3.66
N GLN A 355 -13.22 13.92 3.33
CA GLN A 355 -13.54 14.55 2.04
C GLN A 355 -12.88 15.91 1.88
N LEU A 356 -12.89 16.73 2.93
CA LEU A 356 -12.22 18.04 2.92
C LEU A 356 -10.70 17.88 2.73
N PHE A 357 -10.07 16.96 3.46
CA PHE A 357 -8.64 16.68 3.29
C PHE A 357 -8.33 16.20 1.87
N ASN A 358 -9.12 15.27 1.34
CA ASN A 358 -8.92 14.74 -0.01
C ASN A 358 -9.14 15.80 -1.09
N SER A 359 -10.07 16.73 -0.91
CA SER A 359 -10.31 17.82 -1.88
C SER A 359 -9.20 18.88 -1.87
N VAL A 360 -8.68 19.23 -0.69
CA VAL A 360 -7.65 20.28 -0.55
C VAL A 360 -6.24 19.75 -0.90
N LEU A 361 -5.88 18.59 -0.36
CA LEU A 361 -4.56 17.99 -0.58
C LEU A 361 -4.49 17.18 -1.88
N GLY A 362 -5.59 16.55 -2.29
CA GLY A 362 -5.68 15.78 -3.54
C GLY A 362 -5.56 16.65 -4.79
N ALA A 363 -5.89 17.94 -4.72
CA ALA A 363 -5.70 18.88 -5.84
C ALA A 363 -4.21 19.05 -6.24
N SER A 364 -3.28 18.72 -5.36
CA SER A 364 -1.84 18.81 -5.59
C SER A 364 -1.18 17.45 -5.93
N LEU A 365 -1.96 16.38 -5.98
CA LEU A 365 -1.51 14.99 -6.20
C LEU A 365 -2.16 14.42 -7.47
N PRO A 366 -1.60 13.32 -8.07
CA PRO A 366 -2.24 12.63 -9.19
C PRO A 366 -3.67 12.20 -8.87
N GLU A 367 -4.56 12.21 -9.87
CA GLU A 367 -6.02 12.01 -9.76
C GLU A 367 -6.48 10.76 -8.98
N THR A 368 -5.61 9.82 -8.67
CA THR A 368 -5.89 8.56 -7.96
C THR A 368 -5.49 8.56 -6.48
N ALA A 369 -4.93 9.66 -5.97
CA ALA A 369 -4.36 9.70 -4.64
C ALA A 369 -5.39 10.03 -3.55
N PHE A 370 -5.70 9.08 -2.68
CA PHE A 370 -6.47 9.30 -1.45
C PHE A 370 -5.52 9.58 -0.29
N VAL A 371 -5.54 10.82 0.21
CA VAL A 371 -4.69 11.24 1.34
C VAL A 371 -5.21 10.72 2.68
N CYS A 372 -6.53 10.56 2.82
CA CYS A 372 -7.16 10.05 4.03
C CYS A 372 -8.09 8.88 3.67
N HIS A 373 -7.67 7.66 3.99
CA HIS A 373 -8.44 6.45 3.70
C HIS A 373 -8.42 5.47 4.89
N LEU A 374 -9.61 4.94 5.23
CA LEU A 374 -9.79 3.88 6.21
C LEU A 374 -10.54 2.71 5.58
N GLU A 375 -9.98 1.53 5.71
CA GLU A 375 -10.67 0.30 5.34
C GLU A 375 -11.77 -0.04 6.34
N ALA A 376 -12.83 -0.69 5.87
CA ALA A 376 -13.96 -1.10 6.69
C ALA A 376 -13.55 -1.97 7.90
N LEU A 377 -12.53 -2.80 7.73
CA LEU A 377 -11.99 -3.65 8.80
C LEU A 377 -11.43 -2.81 9.97
N HIS A 378 -10.68 -1.75 9.66
CA HIS A 378 -10.12 -0.85 10.68
C HIS A 378 -11.22 -0.10 11.43
N MET A 379 -12.31 0.29 10.75
CA MET A 379 -13.47 0.93 11.39
C MET A 379 -14.17 -0.01 12.37
N VAL A 380 -14.33 -1.28 12.00
CA VAL A 380 -14.93 -2.29 12.88
C VAL A 380 -14.04 -2.57 14.11
N ILE A 381 -12.73 -2.71 13.92
CA ILE A 381 -11.78 -2.93 15.02
C ILE A 381 -11.81 -1.73 15.98
N ALA A 382 -11.81 -0.51 15.46
CA ALA A 382 -11.89 0.70 16.28
C ALA A 382 -13.22 0.78 17.05
N LEU A 383 -14.36 0.46 16.43
CA LEU A 383 -15.66 0.39 17.11
C LEU A 383 -15.63 -0.61 18.27
N LEU A 384 -15.15 -1.83 18.02
CA LEU A 384 -15.07 -2.87 19.04
C LEU A 384 -14.14 -2.47 20.20
N SER A 385 -13.03 -1.79 19.90
CA SER A 385 -12.09 -1.30 20.91
C SER A 385 -12.74 -0.24 21.80
N VAL A 386 -13.41 0.74 21.21
CA VAL A 386 -14.12 1.82 21.96
C VAL A 386 -15.25 1.24 22.79
N LEU A 387 -16.04 0.30 22.26
CA LEU A 387 -17.11 -0.38 23.00
C LEU A 387 -16.56 -1.21 24.16
N ALA A 388 -15.46 -1.93 23.97
CA ALA A 388 -14.81 -2.71 25.02
C ALA A 388 -14.33 -1.82 26.17
N VAL A 389 -13.72 -0.68 25.88
CA VAL A 389 -13.29 0.31 26.89
C VAL A 389 -14.50 0.88 27.62
N ALA A 390 -15.54 1.30 26.90
CA ALA A 390 -16.75 1.86 27.50
C ALA A 390 -17.45 0.87 28.41
N LEU A 391 -17.58 -0.39 27.98
CA LEU A 391 -18.15 -1.46 28.82
C LEU A 391 -17.29 -1.77 30.03
N GLY A 392 -15.97 -1.78 29.90
CA GLY A 392 -15.04 -1.93 31.02
C GLY A 392 -15.21 -0.83 32.08
N VAL A 393 -15.25 0.44 31.65
CA VAL A 393 -15.49 1.57 32.55
C VAL A 393 -16.88 1.51 33.19
N ALA A 394 -17.91 1.20 32.39
CA ALA A 394 -19.28 1.09 32.87
C ALA A 394 -19.44 -0.05 33.89
N THR A 395 -18.77 -1.19 33.72
CA THR A 395 -18.80 -2.30 34.71
C THR A 395 -18.14 -1.89 36.02
N VAL A 396 -17.00 -1.22 35.98
CA VAL A 396 -16.33 -0.70 37.18
C VAL A 396 -17.23 0.30 37.91
N GLY A 397 -17.85 1.21 37.16
CA GLY A 397 -18.83 2.17 37.72
C GLY A 397 -20.05 1.48 38.35
N ALA A 398 -20.62 0.49 37.63
CA ALA A 398 -21.77 -0.25 38.15
C ALA A 398 -21.45 -1.05 39.42
N LEU A 399 -20.26 -1.67 39.49
CA LEU A 399 -19.82 -2.39 40.68
C LEU A 399 -19.65 -1.47 41.89
N ARG A 400 -19.18 -0.23 41.69
CA ARG A 400 -19.12 0.78 42.73
C ARG A 400 -20.52 1.22 43.16
N ALA A 401 -21.44 1.44 42.24
CA ALA A 401 -22.83 1.78 42.52
C ALA A 401 -23.54 0.71 43.40
N LEU A 402 -23.17 -0.56 43.24
CA LEU A 402 -23.71 -1.66 44.06
C LEU A 402 -23.21 -1.66 45.49
N LYS A 403 -22.08 -1.06 45.82
CA LYS A 403 -21.54 -0.98 47.17
C LYS A 403 -22.19 0.16 48.01
N ILE A 404 -23.00 1.03 47.41
CA ILE A 404 -23.70 2.11 48.09
C ILE A 404 -24.87 1.48 48.92
N GLU A 405 -24.86 1.71 50.22
CA GLU A 405 -25.93 1.25 51.13
C GLU A 405 -27.17 2.17 51.00
N PRO A 406 -28.39 1.60 50.74
CA PRO A 406 -29.63 2.36 50.57
C PRO A 406 -29.99 3.19 51.80
N ALA A 407 -29.66 2.70 52.98
CA ALA A 407 -29.97 3.37 54.24
C ALA A 407 -29.18 4.65 54.45
N GLU A 408 -27.93 4.73 53.99
CA GLU A 408 -27.06 5.86 54.16
C GLU A 408 -27.43 6.99 53.17
N SER A 409 -27.82 6.63 51.92
CA SER A 409 -28.22 7.58 50.90
C SER A 409 -29.57 8.30 51.13
N LEU A 410 -30.40 7.77 52.02
CA LEU A 410 -31.70 8.35 52.41
C LEU A 410 -31.58 9.17 53.72
N ARG A 411 -30.46 9.03 54.45
CA ARG A 411 -30.23 9.74 55.74
C ARG A 411 -29.55 11.09 55.60
N GLU A 412 -28.98 11.40 54.41
CA GLU A 412 -28.43 12.71 54.06
C GLU A 412 -29.56 13.68 53.62
N ILE A 413 -30.50 14.02 54.54
CA ILE A 413 -31.47 15.11 54.41
C ILE A 413 -31.19 16.09 55.50
#